data_7b1e9c0cb127a4eee3ae8b70ad3589b6
#
_entry.id   7b1e9c0cb127a4eee3ae8b70ad3589b6
#
_cell.length_a   1.000
_cell.length_b   1.000
_cell.length_c   1.000
_cell.angle_alpha   90.00
_cell.angle_beta   90.00
_cell.angle_gamma   90.00
#
_symmetry.space_group_name_H-M   'P 1'
#
loop_
_entity.id
_entity.type
_entity.pdbx_description
1 polymer ?
#
loop_
_entity_poly.entity_id
_entity_poly.type
_entity_poly.pdbx_seq_one_letter_code
_entity_poly.pdbx_strand_id
1 'polypeptide(L)'
;WYIKICICIALRSGILSIEAMVQKQREYFQTGATLPVKFRIQMLVKLYKGIKKYEKEITEALEKDLGKCPFDAFMCETGLVLMELNYMIRHTPFYARKHAIYAPVGQVLGSGYKKSVPYGNVLVMSPWNYPFLLTMTPISDAIAAGNTIIVKPSAYSPNTSSIVKKIIEECFIPDYVAIVMGGRHENSALLEQKFDFVFLN
;
A
#
# COMPACT_ATOMS: atom_id res chain seq x y z
N TRP A 1 -33.60 -21.75 -3.79
CA TRP A 1 -33.06 -21.50 -5.13
C TRP A 1 -32.73 -20.02 -5.34
N TYR A 2 -33.63 -19.10 -5.01
CA TYR A 2 -33.39 -17.64 -5.15
C TYR A 2 -32.23 -17.12 -4.30
N ILE A 3 -32.05 -17.61 -3.09
CA ILE A 3 -30.96 -17.19 -2.19
C ILE A 3 -29.58 -17.60 -2.74
N LYS A 4 -29.47 -18.81 -3.30
CA LYS A 4 -28.20 -19.27 -3.93
C LYS A 4 -27.83 -18.47 -5.19
N ILE A 5 -28.82 -18.06 -5.98
CA ILE A 5 -28.58 -17.25 -7.19
C ILE A 5 -28.15 -15.83 -6.82
N CYS A 6 -28.80 -15.19 -5.83
CA CYS A 6 -28.38 -13.87 -5.36
C CYS A 6 -26.97 -13.85 -4.75
N ILE A 7 -26.60 -14.90 -3.98
CA ILE A 7 -25.25 -15.04 -3.44
C ILE A 7 -24.23 -15.24 -4.57
N CYS A 8 -24.52 -16.08 -5.57
CA CYS A 8 -23.64 -16.26 -6.73
C CYS A 8 -23.47 -14.99 -7.57
N ILE A 9 -24.51 -14.17 -7.74
CA ILE A 9 -24.44 -12.90 -8.47
C ILE A 9 -23.64 -11.87 -7.68
N ALA A 10 -23.85 -11.76 -6.37
CA ALA A 10 -23.10 -10.87 -5.50
C ALA A 10 -21.60 -11.26 -5.41
N LEU A 11 -21.30 -12.56 -5.36
CA LEU A 11 -19.94 -13.08 -5.38
C LEU A 11 -19.25 -12.80 -6.72
N ARG A 12 -19.93 -13.01 -7.86
CA ARG A 12 -19.41 -12.68 -9.20
C ARG A 12 -19.19 -11.17 -9.37
N SER A 13 -20.09 -10.33 -8.87
CA SER A 13 -19.92 -8.87 -8.96
C SER A 13 -18.73 -8.37 -8.13
N GLY A 14 -18.46 -8.99 -6.97
CA GLY A 14 -17.28 -8.68 -6.14
C GLY A 14 -15.95 -9.05 -6.83
N ILE A 15 -15.87 -10.21 -7.46
CA ILE A 15 -14.67 -10.66 -8.19
C ILE A 15 -14.44 -9.80 -9.42
N LEU A 16 -15.46 -9.50 -10.21
CA LEU A 16 -15.38 -8.60 -11.36
C LEU A 16 -14.94 -7.18 -10.95
N SER A 17 -15.33 -6.73 -9.74
CA SER A 17 -14.88 -5.47 -9.17
C SER A 17 -13.37 -5.48 -8.83
N ILE A 18 -12.83 -6.59 -8.30
CA ILE A 18 -11.40 -6.74 -7.98
C ILE A 18 -10.56 -6.76 -9.25
N GLU A 19 -10.96 -7.55 -10.25
CA GLU A 19 -10.27 -7.63 -11.55
C GLU A 19 -10.24 -6.26 -12.24
N ALA A 20 -11.39 -5.56 -12.30
CA ALA A 20 -11.46 -4.23 -12.87
C ALA A 20 -10.59 -3.20 -12.11
N MET A 21 -10.49 -3.33 -10.79
CA MET A 21 -9.62 -2.48 -9.96
C MET A 21 -8.15 -2.72 -10.28
N VAL A 22 -7.71 -3.98 -10.35
CA VAL A 22 -6.34 -4.36 -10.73
C VAL A 22 -6.01 -3.82 -12.11
N GLN A 23 -6.92 -3.96 -13.08
CA GLN A 23 -6.72 -3.49 -14.45
C GLN A 23 -6.57 -1.96 -14.51
N LYS A 24 -7.43 -1.20 -13.83
CA LYS A 24 -7.34 0.27 -13.75
C LYS A 24 -6.03 0.74 -13.13
N GLN A 25 -5.56 0.06 -12.09
CA GLN A 25 -4.27 0.38 -11.49
C GLN A 25 -3.10 0.10 -12.43
N ARG A 26 -3.17 -0.96 -13.24
CA ARG A 26 -2.17 -1.22 -14.29
C ARG A 26 -2.15 -0.13 -15.34
N GLU A 27 -3.32 0.29 -15.80
CA GLU A 27 -3.48 1.38 -16.76
C GLU A 27 -2.92 2.70 -16.19
N TYR A 28 -3.26 3.01 -14.92
CA TYR A 28 -2.71 4.19 -14.25
C TYR A 28 -1.19 4.13 -14.10
N PHE A 29 -0.63 2.97 -13.73
CA PHE A 29 0.82 2.79 -13.67
C PHE A 29 1.49 3.02 -15.04
N GLN A 30 0.89 2.51 -16.11
CA GLN A 30 1.41 2.67 -17.49
C GLN A 30 1.45 4.14 -17.96
N THR A 31 0.65 5.02 -17.39
CA THR A 31 0.73 6.47 -17.67
C THR A 31 2.07 7.08 -17.20
N GLY A 32 2.81 6.40 -16.34
CA GLY A 32 4.03 6.91 -15.71
C GLY A 32 3.81 7.99 -14.65
N ALA A 33 2.55 8.25 -14.25
CA ALA A 33 2.21 9.29 -13.27
C ALA A 33 2.89 9.09 -11.90
N THR A 34 3.19 7.84 -11.54
CA THR A 34 3.85 7.48 -10.26
C THR A 34 5.38 7.63 -10.30
N LEU A 35 5.99 7.77 -11.48
CA LEU A 35 7.44 7.77 -11.65
C LEU A 35 8.17 9.03 -11.13
N PRO A 36 7.61 10.26 -11.21
CA PRO A 36 8.27 11.44 -10.73
C PRO A 36 8.50 11.40 -9.21
N VAL A 37 9.72 11.64 -8.76
CA VAL A 37 10.08 11.65 -7.33
C VAL A 37 9.24 12.66 -6.55
N LYS A 38 8.97 13.83 -7.15
CA LYS A 38 8.13 14.87 -6.55
C LYS A 38 6.72 14.35 -6.22
N PHE A 39 6.12 13.60 -7.14
CA PHE A 39 4.80 12.97 -6.92
C PHE A 39 4.85 12.01 -5.74
N ARG A 40 5.84 11.11 -5.69
CA ARG A 40 5.98 10.13 -4.59
C ARG A 40 6.11 10.80 -3.24
N ILE A 41 6.95 11.84 -3.13
CA ILE A 41 7.10 12.62 -1.90
C ILE A 41 5.80 13.31 -1.51
N GLN A 42 5.07 13.90 -2.47
CA GLN A 42 3.76 14.50 -2.19
C GLN A 42 2.75 13.48 -1.64
N MET A 43 2.74 12.27 -2.17
CA MET A 43 1.86 11.20 -1.69
C MET A 43 2.26 10.70 -0.30
N LEU A 44 3.55 10.54 -0.01
CA LEU A 44 4.06 10.21 1.33
C LEU A 44 3.70 11.29 2.36
N VAL A 45 3.87 12.58 2.01
CA VAL A 45 3.49 13.70 2.88
C VAL A 45 1.98 13.73 3.12
N LYS A 46 1.19 13.42 2.10
CA LYS A 46 -0.27 13.36 2.22
C LYS A 46 -0.69 12.24 3.18
N LEU A 47 -0.09 11.06 3.06
CA LEU A 47 -0.31 9.94 3.98
C LEU A 47 0.10 10.28 5.41
N TYR A 48 1.29 10.88 5.60
CA TYR A 48 1.76 11.35 6.91
C TYR A 48 0.75 12.28 7.60
N LYS A 49 0.24 13.27 6.85
CA LYS A 49 -0.76 14.21 7.36
C LYS A 49 -2.09 13.52 7.68
N GLY A 50 -2.51 12.58 6.84
CA GLY A 50 -3.71 11.76 7.08
C GLY A 50 -3.62 10.96 8.36
N ILE A 51 -2.48 10.28 8.60
CA ILE A 51 -2.25 9.54 9.84
C ILE A 51 -2.25 10.46 11.05
N LYS A 52 -1.57 11.61 10.98
CA LYS A 52 -1.58 12.59 12.09
C LYS A 52 -2.98 13.13 12.39
N LYS A 53 -3.79 13.35 11.36
CA LYS A 53 -5.18 13.81 11.51
C LYS A 53 -6.04 12.80 12.29
N TYR A 54 -5.84 11.51 12.04
CA TYR A 54 -6.62 10.42 12.61
C TYR A 54 -5.95 9.68 13.77
N GLU A 55 -4.87 10.23 14.34
CA GLU A 55 -4.05 9.56 15.38
C GLU A 55 -4.90 9.06 16.57
N LYS A 56 -5.88 9.85 17.02
CA LYS A 56 -6.80 9.47 18.09
C LYS A 56 -7.70 8.30 17.69
N GLU A 57 -8.30 8.36 16.49
CA GLU A 57 -9.17 7.29 15.99
C GLU A 57 -8.40 5.98 15.75
N ILE A 58 -7.13 6.07 15.35
CA ILE A 58 -6.23 4.91 15.22
C ILE A 58 -6.01 4.26 16.59
N THR A 59 -5.70 5.06 17.60
CA THR A 59 -5.52 4.58 18.99
C THR A 59 -6.76 3.89 19.51
N GLU A 60 -7.94 4.50 19.34
CA GLU A 60 -9.24 3.91 19.75
C GLU A 60 -9.54 2.60 18.99
N ALA A 61 -9.16 2.51 17.71
CA ALA A 61 -9.35 1.30 16.92
C ALA A 61 -8.43 0.16 17.40
N LEU A 62 -7.17 0.46 17.71
CA LEU A 62 -6.20 -0.51 18.25
C LEU A 62 -6.58 -0.99 19.66
N GLU A 63 -7.14 -0.11 20.47
CA GLU A 63 -7.69 -0.48 21.77
C GLU A 63 -8.86 -1.47 21.61
N LYS A 64 -9.80 -1.19 20.71
CA LYS A 64 -10.97 -2.05 20.45
C LYS A 64 -10.61 -3.42 19.89
N ASP A 65 -9.63 -3.48 18.98
CA ASP A 65 -9.24 -4.74 18.32
C ASP A 65 -8.28 -5.59 19.15
N LEU A 66 -7.35 -4.96 19.89
CA LEU A 66 -6.22 -5.64 20.54
C LEU A 66 -6.05 -5.30 22.02
N GLY A 67 -6.87 -4.41 22.60
CA GLY A 67 -6.72 -3.97 23.99
C GLY A 67 -5.46 -3.14 24.24
N LYS A 68 -4.84 -2.58 23.20
CA LYS A 68 -3.61 -1.77 23.35
C LYS A 68 -3.91 -0.46 24.05
N CYS A 69 -3.13 -0.15 25.09
CA CYS A 69 -3.19 1.18 25.71
C CYS A 69 -2.64 2.25 24.74
N PRO A 70 -2.97 3.55 24.94
CA PRO A 70 -2.52 4.62 24.05
C PRO A 70 -1.00 4.68 23.86
N PHE A 71 -0.24 4.39 24.92
CA PHE A 71 1.22 4.36 24.84
C PHE A 71 1.71 3.23 23.93
N ASP A 72 1.20 2.01 24.07
CA ASP A 72 1.59 0.87 23.24
C ASP A 72 1.13 1.05 21.80
N ALA A 73 -0.09 1.59 21.57
CA ALA A 73 -0.60 1.90 20.24
C ALA A 73 0.31 2.88 19.50
N PHE A 74 0.82 3.89 20.21
CA PHE A 74 1.76 4.85 19.61
C PHE A 74 3.16 4.23 19.42
N MET A 75 3.75 3.66 20.48
CA MET A 75 5.14 3.17 20.46
C MET A 75 5.34 1.99 19.52
N CYS A 76 4.37 1.07 19.44
CA CYS A 76 4.52 -0.16 18.66
C CYS A 76 3.89 -0.09 17.26
N GLU A 77 3.07 0.92 16.97
CA GLU A 77 2.40 1.02 15.68
C GLU A 77 2.47 2.42 15.08
N THR A 78 1.67 3.37 15.52
CA THR A 78 1.53 4.67 14.86
C THR A 78 2.85 5.44 14.79
N GLY A 79 3.61 5.46 15.89
CA GLY A 79 4.91 6.14 15.95
C GLY A 79 5.94 5.57 14.98
N LEU A 80 5.99 4.24 14.86
CA LEU A 80 6.91 3.57 13.93
C LEU A 80 6.54 3.86 12.46
N VAL A 81 5.25 3.86 12.12
CA VAL A 81 4.79 4.25 10.77
C VAL A 81 5.17 5.70 10.46
N LEU A 82 4.99 6.61 11.40
CA LEU A 82 5.37 8.01 11.21
C LEU A 82 6.87 8.19 11.06
N MET A 83 7.69 7.40 11.78
CA MET A 83 9.14 7.37 11.61
C MET A 83 9.54 6.89 10.22
N GLU A 84 8.94 5.78 9.76
CA GLU A 84 9.20 5.22 8.42
C GLU A 84 8.81 6.21 7.32
N LEU A 85 7.62 6.82 7.41
CA LEU A 85 7.19 7.85 6.45
C LEU A 85 8.17 9.04 6.40
N ASN A 86 8.61 9.53 7.56
CA ASN A 86 9.62 10.59 7.60
C ASN A 86 10.95 10.17 6.96
N TYR A 87 11.36 8.93 7.21
CA TYR A 87 12.56 8.36 6.59
C TYR A 87 12.39 8.30 5.06
N MET A 88 11.29 7.74 4.56
CA MET A 88 11.04 7.62 3.13
C MET A 88 10.90 8.99 2.44
N ILE A 89 10.24 9.97 3.06
CA ILE A 89 10.15 11.35 2.51
C ILE A 89 11.54 11.92 2.26
N ARG A 90 12.48 11.70 3.17
CA ARG A 90 13.85 12.25 3.10
C ARG A 90 14.75 11.47 2.13
N HIS A 91 14.59 10.15 2.06
CA HIS A 91 15.53 9.28 1.35
C HIS A 91 15.06 8.85 -0.05
N THR A 92 13.78 8.98 -0.39
CA THR A 92 13.27 8.66 -1.74
C THR A 92 14.07 9.34 -2.86
N PRO A 93 14.49 10.64 -2.77
CA PRO A 93 15.31 11.26 -3.79
C PRO A 93 16.67 10.58 -3.97
N PHE A 94 17.25 10.09 -2.87
CA PHE A 94 18.51 9.37 -2.93
C PHE A 94 18.36 8.01 -3.59
N TYR A 95 17.34 7.23 -3.25
CA TYR A 95 17.09 5.90 -3.82
C TYR A 95 16.66 5.93 -5.29
N ALA A 96 15.99 6.99 -5.72
CA ALA A 96 15.50 7.14 -7.09
C ALA A 96 16.55 7.70 -8.07
N ARG A 97 17.70 8.16 -7.58
CA ARG A 97 18.76 8.72 -8.44
C ARG A 97 19.49 7.63 -9.24
N LYS A 98 20.13 8.05 -10.32
CA LYS A 98 21.07 7.20 -11.05
C LYS A 98 22.37 7.08 -10.26
N HIS A 99 22.89 5.88 -10.12
CA HIS A 99 24.18 5.59 -9.54
C HIS A 99 25.14 5.21 -10.67
N ALA A 100 26.22 6.01 -10.89
CA ALA A 100 27.22 5.67 -11.88
C ALA A 100 27.87 4.32 -11.54
N ILE A 101 28.10 3.51 -12.57
CA ILE A 101 28.85 2.26 -12.48
C ILE A 101 30.07 2.34 -13.40
N TYR A 102 31.11 1.61 -13.04
CA TYR A 102 32.33 1.55 -13.82
C TYR A 102 32.08 0.86 -15.16
N ALA A 103 32.48 1.52 -16.24
CA ALA A 103 32.40 0.93 -17.58
C ALA A 103 33.57 -0.05 -17.79
N PRO A 104 33.34 -1.24 -18.35
CA PRO A 104 34.43 -2.17 -18.73
C PRO A 104 35.40 -1.52 -19.72
N VAL A 105 36.67 -1.97 -19.69
CA VAL A 105 37.75 -1.43 -20.54
C VAL A 105 37.38 -1.36 -22.02
N GLY A 106 36.58 -2.32 -22.52
CA GLY A 106 36.11 -2.34 -23.93
C GLY A 106 35.02 -1.28 -24.23
N GLN A 107 34.49 -0.57 -23.21
CA GLN A 107 33.45 0.47 -23.32
C GLN A 107 33.89 1.80 -22.68
N VAL A 108 35.17 2.07 -22.69
CA VAL A 108 35.79 3.22 -21.99
C VAL A 108 35.20 4.60 -22.36
N LEU A 109 34.61 4.73 -23.55
CA LEU A 109 33.91 5.93 -24.02
C LEU A 109 32.42 5.95 -23.62
N GLY A 110 31.89 4.90 -22.99
CA GLY A 110 30.51 4.77 -22.53
C GLY A 110 30.34 5.23 -21.08
N SER A 111 29.15 5.71 -20.74
CA SER A 111 28.73 5.94 -19.36
C SER A 111 27.67 4.93 -18.93
N GLY A 112 27.97 4.16 -17.87
CA GLY A 112 27.02 3.22 -17.28
C GLY A 112 26.37 3.75 -16.01
N TYR A 113 25.12 3.40 -15.75
CA TYR A 113 24.47 3.70 -14.49
C TYR A 113 23.47 2.63 -14.08
N LYS A 114 23.28 2.50 -12.75
CA LYS A 114 22.21 1.72 -12.13
C LYS A 114 21.12 2.66 -11.65
N LYS A 115 19.85 2.34 -11.91
CA LYS A 115 18.69 3.10 -11.45
C LYS A 115 17.63 2.13 -10.93
N SER A 116 17.08 2.41 -9.74
CA SER A 116 15.92 1.67 -9.23
C SER A 116 14.66 2.03 -10.01
N VAL A 117 13.86 1.04 -10.35
CA VAL A 117 12.58 1.18 -11.03
C VAL A 117 11.48 0.50 -10.21
N PRO A 118 10.23 0.99 -10.24
CA PRO A 118 9.12 0.30 -9.57
C PRO A 118 8.84 -1.06 -10.21
N TYR A 119 8.26 -1.95 -9.43
CA TYR A 119 7.77 -3.24 -9.93
C TYR A 119 6.54 -3.09 -10.82
N GLY A 120 5.59 -2.24 -10.42
CA GLY A 120 4.31 -2.04 -11.10
C GLY A 120 3.14 -2.04 -10.12
N ASN A 121 2.25 -3.02 -10.22
CA ASN A 121 1.12 -3.18 -9.33
C ASN A 121 1.48 -4.12 -8.17
N VAL A 122 1.35 -3.62 -6.93
CA VAL A 122 1.74 -4.31 -5.69
C VAL A 122 0.51 -4.67 -4.88
N LEU A 123 0.45 -5.91 -4.39
CA LEU A 123 -0.52 -6.35 -3.40
C LEU A 123 0.13 -6.34 -2.01
N VAL A 124 -0.51 -5.66 -1.05
CA VAL A 124 -0.14 -5.67 0.37
C VAL A 124 -1.22 -6.40 1.16
N MET A 125 -0.89 -7.57 1.70
CA MET A 125 -1.77 -8.33 2.60
C MET A 125 -1.20 -8.30 4.01
N SER A 126 -1.93 -7.73 4.96
CA SER A 126 -1.43 -7.52 6.32
C SER A 126 -2.15 -8.39 7.38
N PRO A 127 -1.44 -8.78 8.45
CA PRO A 127 -1.95 -9.61 9.52
C PRO A 127 -2.72 -8.78 10.56
N TRP A 128 -3.16 -9.44 11.63
CA TRP A 128 -3.97 -8.85 12.71
C TRP A 128 -3.17 -8.44 13.96
N ASN A 129 -1.94 -8.92 14.13
CA ASN A 129 -1.15 -8.74 15.36
C ASN A 129 -0.56 -7.33 15.54
N TYR A 130 -0.13 -6.69 14.44
CA TYR A 130 0.25 -5.29 14.35
C TYR A 130 -0.42 -4.66 13.13
N PRO A 131 -1.76 -4.54 13.16
CA PRO A 131 -2.56 -4.32 11.96
C PRO A 131 -2.30 -2.96 11.31
N PHE A 132 -2.01 -1.93 12.08
CA PHE A 132 -1.73 -0.61 11.54
C PHE A 132 -0.30 -0.52 10.98
N LEU A 133 0.70 -0.93 11.77
CA LEU A 133 2.12 -0.91 11.38
C LEU A 133 2.36 -1.73 10.11
N LEU A 134 1.97 -3.01 10.16
CA LEU A 134 2.25 -3.97 9.07
C LEU A 134 1.39 -3.75 7.81
N THR A 135 0.41 -2.84 7.88
CA THR A 135 -0.31 -2.34 6.71
C THR A 135 0.35 -1.09 6.14
N MET A 136 0.62 -0.08 6.98
CA MET A 136 1.02 1.25 6.52
C MET A 136 2.50 1.32 6.12
N THR A 137 3.38 0.55 6.75
CA THR A 137 4.82 0.54 6.39
C THR A 137 5.04 0.04 4.95
N PRO A 138 4.52 -1.14 4.54
CA PRO A 138 4.69 -1.59 3.14
C PRO A 138 4.03 -0.65 2.12
N ILE A 139 2.94 0.03 2.49
CA ILE A 139 2.31 1.06 1.64
C ILE A 139 3.28 2.23 1.44
N SER A 140 3.92 2.71 2.51
CA SER A 140 4.88 3.82 2.41
C SER A 140 6.06 3.47 1.51
N ASP A 141 6.59 2.26 1.61
CA ASP A 141 7.71 1.76 0.81
C ASP A 141 7.33 1.60 -0.66
N ALA A 142 6.13 1.05 -0.92
CA ALA A 142 5.62 0.89 -2.28
C ALA A 142 5.34 2.24 -2.96
N ILE A 143 4.84 3.25 -2.22
CA ILE A 143 4.69 4.65 -2.69
C ILE A 143 6.06 5.24 -3.00
N ALA A 144 7.04 5.11 -2.11
CA ALA A 144 8.40 5.61 -2.29
C ALA A 144 9.07 5.01 -3.52
N ALA A 145 8.84 3.71 -3.78
CA ALA A 145 9.32 3.03 -4.97
C ALA A 145 8.60 3.45 -6.26
N GLY A 146 7.37 3.97 -6.19
CA GLY A 146 6.59 4.46 -7.33
C GLY A 146 5.62 3.45 -7.92
N ASN A 147 5.15 2.50 -7.12
CA ASN A 147 4.18 1.48 -7.50
C ASN A 147 2.74 1.97 -7.34
N THR A 148 1.79 1.27 -7.98
CA THR A 148 0.37 1.26 -7.62
C THR A 148 0.11 0.14 -6.62
N ILE A 149 -0.90 0.30 -5.73
CA ILE A 149 -1.03 -0.56 -4.56
C ILE A 149 -2.48 -0.98 -4.36
N ILE A 150 -2.69 -2.29 -4.17
CA ILE A 150 -3.93 -2.82 -3.59
C ILE A 150 -3.62 -3.31 -2.18
N VAL A 151 -4.40 -2.84 -1.23
CA VAL A 151 -4.25 -3.16 0.19
C VAL A 151 -5.36 -4.09 0.64
N LYS A 152 -5.00 -5.18 1.29
CA LYS A 152 -5.94 -6.12 1.91
C LYS A 152 -5.62 -6.25 3.40
N PRO A 153 -6.22 -5.41 4.26
CA PRO A 153 -6.02 -5.52 5.69
C PRO A 153 -6.74 -6.75 6.27
N SER A 154 -6.36 -7.12 7.49
CA SER A 154 -6.93 -8.28 8.16
C SER A 154 -8.41 -8.10 8.48
N ALA A 155 -9.21 -9.16 8.26
CA ALA A 155 -10.59 -9.22 8.72
C ALA A 155 -10.70 -9.41 10.27
N TYR A 156 -9.62 -9.85 10.92
CA TYR A 156 -9.57 -10.08 12.37
C TYR A 156 -9.28 -8.83 13.20
N SER A 157 -8.99 -7.69 12.55
CA SER A 157 -8.84 -6.37 13.17
C SER A 157 -9.77 -5.36 12.48
N PRO A 158 -11.10 -5.49 12.63
CA PRO A 158 -12.07 -4.76 11.82
C PRO A 158 -12.07 -3.24 12.08
N ASN A 159 -11.84 -2.81 13.33
CA ASN A 159 -11.81 -1.39 13.68
C ASN A 159 -10.58 -0.72 13.06
N THR A 160 -9.40 -1.34 13.21
CA THR A 160 -8.15 -0.84 12.61
C THR A 160 -8.22 -0.85 11.09
N SER A 161 -8.77 -1.90 10.49
CA SER A 161 -8.97 -1.98 9.04
C SER A 161 -9.91 -0.90 8.52
N SER A 162 -10.95 -0.54 9.29
CA SER A 162 -11.88 0.54 8.93
C SER A 162 -11.22 1.92 8.97
N ILE A 163 -10.38 2.21 9.96
CA ILE A 163 -9.65 3.49 9.99
C ILE A 163 -8.56 3.56 8.91
N VAL A 164 -7.89 2.45 8.62
CA VAL A 164 -6.97 2.34 7.48
C VAL A 164 -7.68 2.66 6.17
N LYS A 165 -8.87 2.09 5.96
CA LYS A 165 -9.71 2.37 4.79
C LYS A 165 -10.02 3.86 4.68
N LYS A 166 -10.49 4.48 5.76
CA LYS A 166 -10.82 5.90 5.81
C LYS A 166 -9.63 6.78 5.42
N ILE A 167 -8.44 6.47 5.94
CA ILE A 167 -7.20 7.21 5.62
C ILE A 167 -6.82 7.06 4.15
N ILE A 168 -6.85 5.83 3.62
CA ILE A 168 -6.47 5.55 2.22
C ILE A 168 -7.43 6.25 1.26
N GLU A 169 -8.75 6.13 1.47
CA GLU A 169 -9.76 6.74 0.60
C GLU A 169 -9.74 8.28 0.64
N GLU A 170 -9.36 8.90 1.76
CA GLU A 170 -9.16 10.36 1.84
C GLU A 170 -7.85 10.78 1.16
N CYS A 171 -6.81 9.96 1.27
CA CYS A 171 -5.49 10.32 0.77
C CYS A 171 -5.30 10.06 -0.73
N PHE A 172 -5.94 9.04 -1.29
CA PHE A 172 -5.59 8.55 -2.62
C PHE A 172 -6.81 8.28 -3.48
N ILE A 173 -6.60 8.31 -4.81
CA ILE A 173 -7.57 7.82 -5.77
C ILE A 173 -7.46 6.28 -5.87
N PRO A 174 -8.55 5.54 -6.12
CA PRO A 174 -8.53 4.08 -6.19
C PRO A 174 -7.61 3.51 -7.28
N ASP A 175 -7.42 4.25 -8.36
CA ASP A 175 -6.54 3.84 -9.46
C ASP A 175 -5.05 3.87 -9.06
N TYR A 176 -4.70 4.53 -7.94
CA TYR A 176 -3.34 4.61 -7.41
C TYR A 176 -3.15 3.72 -6.18
N VAL A 177 -3.94 3.94 -5.11
CA VAL A 177 -3.93 3.11 -3.90
C VAL A 177 -5.38 2.75 -3.57
N ALA A 178 -5.71 1.48 -3.67
CA ALA A 178 -7.04 0.96 -3.38
C ALA A 178 -7.00 0.02 -2.16
N ILE A 179 -8.14 -0.14 -1.50
CA ILE A 179 -8.29 -1.06 -0.38
C ILE A 179 -9.46 -2.02 -0.62
N VAL A 180 -9.21 -3.30 -0.39
CA VAL A 180 -10.21 -4.36 -0.47
C VAL A 180 -10.46 -4.89 0.94
N MET A 181 -11.67 -4.64 1.45
CA MET A 181 -12.12 -5.18 2.72
C MET A 181 -12.72 -6.57 2.50
N GLY A 182 -12.68 -7.40 3.54
CA GLY A 182 -13.29 -8.72 3.48
C GLY A 182 -12.40 -9.81 4.08
N GLY A 183 -12.79 -11.07 3.89
CA GLY A 183 -12.17 -12.23 4.51
C GLY A 183 -11.48 -13.17 3.51
N ARG A 184 -11.69 -14.46 3.73
CA ARG A 184 -11.04 -15.52 2.95
C ARG A 184 -11.39 -15.49 1.45
N HIS A 185 -12.62 -15.11 1.14
CA HIS A 185 -13.10 -15.06 -0.24
C HIS A 185 -12.34 -13.98 -1.05
N GLU A 186 -12.22 -12.76 -0.49
CA GLU A 186 -11.51 -11.65 -1.12
C GLU A 186 -10.01 -11.92 -1.20
N ASN A 187 -9.45 -12.62 -0.19
CA ASN A 187 -8.03 -13.05 -0.24
C ASN A 187 -7.79 -13.97 -1.45
N SER A 188 -8.63 -14.99 -1.64
CA SER A 188 -8.51 -15.90 -2.78
C SER A 188 -8.67 -15.17 -4.11
N ALA A 189 -9.69 -14.31 -4.22
CA ALA A 189 -9.95 -13.54 -5.44
C ALA A 189 -8.78 -12.58 -5.80
N LEU A 190 -8.12 -12.00 -4.79
CA LEU A 190 -6.92 -11.16 -5.00
C LEU A 190 -5.72 -12.01 -5.44
N LEU A 191 -5.49 -13.15 -4.81
CA LEU A 191 -4.35 -14.03 -5.15
C LEU A 191 -4.48 -14.69 -6.52
N GLU A 192 -5.68 -14.76 -7.09
CA GLU A 192 -5.93 -15.19 -8.47
C GLU A 192 -5.56 -14.10 -9.49
N GLN A 193 -5.41 -12.83 -9.06
CA GLN A 193 -5.02 -11.75 -9.95
C GLN A 193 -3.50 -11.73 -10.16
N LYS A 194 -3.08 -11.14 -11.28
CA LYS A 194 -1.66 -10.96 -11.57
C LYS A 194 -1.14 -9.68 -10.91
N PHE A 195 -0.25 -9.81 -9.94
CA PHE A 195 0.53 -8.70 -9.36
C PHE A 195 2.00 -8.82 -9.76
N ASP A 196 2.70 -7.68 -9.79
CA ASP A 196 4.13 -7.63 -10.09
C ASP A 196 4.98 -7.84 -8.83
N PHE A 197 4.38 -7.59 -7.65
CA PHE A 197 4.94 -7.90 -6.34
C PHE A 197 3.83 -8.14 -5.32
N VAL A 198 4.02 -9.13 -4.44
CA VAL A 198 3.08 -9.43 -3.34
C VAL A 198 3.84 -9.33 -2.02
N PHE A 199 3.41 -8.45 -1.16
CA PHE A 199 3.84 -8.37 0.22
C PHE A 199 2.82 -9.12 1.08
N LEU A 200 3.25 -10.20 1.67
CA LEU A 200 2.46 -11.05 2.57
C LEU A 200 3.21 -11.17 3.90
N ASN A 201 2.56 -10.79 4.99
CA ASN A 201 3.14 -10.85 6.33
C ASN A 201 2.33 -11.77 7.24
#